data_d485bb5a0aa72241749b11c4a1411be0
#
_entry.id   d485bb5a0aa72241749b11c4a1411be0
#
_cell.length_a   1.000
_cell.length_b   1.000
_cell.length_c   1.000
_cell.angle_alpha   90.00
_cell.angle_beta   90.00
_cell.angle_gamma   90.00
#
_symmetry.space_group_name_H-M   'P 1'
#
loop_
_entity.id
_entity.type
_entity.pdbx_description
1 polymer ?
#
loop_
_entity_poly.entity_id
_entity_poly.type
_entity_poly.pdbx_seq_one_letter_code
_entity_poly.pdbx_strand_id
1 'polypeptide(L)'
;NFLASCVYFMSKYKGGIYSSFPHVLALLNRSYEEIFNALTSEPELRSLLSPFMTAYNAKAFDQLEGQIGTLKIFISRLATKETYWVFSGNDFDLKISAKENPGMLVLANDPNTQNINSACYSIIINRLTKLINTKGNLPSALIVDEVPTLFVHRVENLIATARSNKVAVLMGLQELPQFNQQYGKDTAATITAVVGTVLSGSVRNKETLEWLERLFGKSKQIGEGLSIDRNKTSTSLNEKLEALIPAGKIASLNSGEMVGVIAADA
;
A
#
# COMPACT_ATOMS: atom_id res chain seq x y z
N ASN A 1 -1.91 -6.30 -19.94
CA ASN A 1 -2.18 -5.60 -21.21
C ASN A 1 -3.67 -5.64 -21.62
N PHE A 2 -4.39 -6.79 -21.50
CA PHE A 2 -5.78 -6.90 -21.95
C PHE A 2 -6.74 -5.93 -21.22
N LEU A 3 -6.70 -5.91 -19.88
CA LEU A 3 -7.49 -4.96 -19.08
C LEU A 3 -7.18 -3.50 -19.46
N ALA A 4 -5.90 -3.19 -19.65
CA ALA A 4 -5.48 -1.85 -20.04
C ALA A 4 -6.08 -1.45 -21.40
N SER A 5 -6.16 -2.39 -22.36
CA SER A 5 -6.81 -2.16 -23.65
C SER A 5 -8.31 -1.91 -23.50
N CYS A 6 -9.00 -2.66 -22.64
CA CYS A 6 -10.43 -2.42 -22.36
C CYS A 6 -10.66 -1.04 -21.72
N VAL A 7 -9.85 -0.66 -20.73
CA VAL A 7 -9.93 0.66 -20.08
C VAL A 7 -9.65 1.78 -21.09
N TYR A 8 -8.62 1.62 -21.92
CA TYR A 8 -8.28 2.60 -22.95
C TYR A 8 -9.43 2.79 -23.95
N PHE A 9 -9.96 1.68 -24.49
CA PHE A 9 -11.12 1.74 -25.40
C PHE A 9 -12.30 2.48 -24.75
N MET A 10 -12.67 2.11 -23.52
CA MET A 10 -13.80 2.74 -22.83
C MET A 10 -13.55 4.23 -22.56
N SER A 11 -12.29 4.65 -22.36
CA SER A 11 -11.93 6.06 -22.20
C SER A 11 -12.08 6.90 -23.46
N LYS A 12 -12.05 6.27 -24.65
CA LYS A 12 -12.24 6.92 -25.96
C LYS A 12 -13.69 6.80 -26.45
N TYR A 13 -14.33 5.67 -26.16
CA TYR A 13 -15.67 5.37 -26.66
C TYR A 13 -16.68 6.44 -26.25
N LYS A 14 -17.35 7.03 -27.23
CA LYS A 14 -18.33 8.13 -27.05
C LYS A 14 -17.82 9.26 -26.13
N GLY A 15 -16.56 9.65 -26.25
CA GLY A 15 -15.99 10.71 -25.42
C GLY A 15 -15.74 10.32 -23.96
N GLY A 16 -15.68 9.02 -23.65
CA GLY A 16 -15.36 8.51 -22.33
C GLY A 16 -16.52 8.45 -21.32
N ILE A 17 -17.75 8.73 -21.74
CA ILE A 17 -18.93 8.71 -20.82
C ILE A 17 -19.17 7.32 -20.22
N TYR A 18 -18.64 6.26 -20.81
CA TYR A 18 -18.70 4.87 -20.33
C TYR A 18 -17.37 4.38 -19.77
N SER A 19 -16.50 5.27 -19.28
CA SER A 19 -15.17 4.90 -18.77
C SER A 19 -15.15 4.50 -17.29
N SER A 20 -16.30 4.47 -16.62
CA SER A 20 -16.37 4.04 -15.23
C SER A 20 -16.05 2.54 -15.09
N PHE A 21 -15.60 2.15 -13.90
CA PHE A 21 -15.23 0.77 -13.59
C PHE A 21 -16.37 -0.25 -13.91
N PRO A 22 -17.64 0.00 -13.53
CA PRO A 22 -18.75 -0.87 -13.92
C PRO A 22 -18.88 -1.08 -15.43
N HIS A 23 -18.65 -0.06 -16.24
CA HIS A 23 -18.73 -0.18 -17.69
C HIS A 23 -17.60 -1.06 -18.26
N VAL A 24 -16.38 -0.94 -17.70
CA VAL A 24 -15.27 -1.83 -18.05
C VAL A 24 -15.59 -3.28 -17.70
N LEU A 25 -16.21 -3.52 -16.54
CA LEU A 25 -16.69 -4.85 -16.15
C LEU A 25 -17.76 -5.38 -17.11
N ALA A 26 -18.69 -4.54 -17.51
CA ALA A 26 -19.72 -4.90 -18.49
C ALA A 26 -19.13 -5.30 -19.84
N LEU A 27 -18.09 -4.58 -20.31
CA LEU A 27 -17.35 -4.94 -21.52
C LEU A 27 -16.67 -6.30 -21.39
N LEU A 28 -15.98 -6.55 -20.26
CA LEU A 28 -15.25 -7.80 -20.02
C LEU A 28 -16.15 -9.03 -19.92
N ASN A 29 -17.43 -8.84 -19.60
CA ASN A 29 -18.44 -9.90 -19.54
C ASN A 29 -19.12 -10.20 -20.90
N ARG A 30 -18.74 -9.49 -21.98
CA ARG A 30 -19.19 -9.78 -23.33
C ARG A 30 -18.48 -11.00 -23.92
N SER A 31 -19.02 -11.48 -25.06
CA SER A 31 -18.32 -12.51 -25.85
C SER A 31 -16.98 -12.01 -26.38
N TYR A 32 -16.06 -12.93 -26.62
CA TYR A 32 -14.75 -12.56 -27.20
C TYR A 32 -14.90 -11.85 -28.55
N GLU A 33 -15.89 -12.25 -29.36
CA GLU A 33 -16.20 -11.60 -30.62
C GLU A 33 -16.56 -10.12 -30.43
N GLU A 34 -17.49 -9.83 -29.50
CA GLU A 34 -17.89 -8.45 -29.22
C GLU A 34 -16.71 -7.62 -28.65
N ILE A 35 -15.95 -8.22 -27.73
CA ILE A 35 -14.79 -7.54 -27.13
C ILE A 35 -13.75 -7.22 -28.20
N PHE A 36 -13.33 -8.20 -29.01
CA PHE A 36 -12.28 -7.98 -29.99
C PHE A 36 -12.75 -7.06 -31.13
N ASN A 37 -14.01 -7.15 -31.57
CA ASN A 37 -14.57 -6.21 -32.54
C ASN A 37 -14.52 -4.77 -32.01
N ALA A 38 -14.88 -4.57 -30.74
CA ALA A 38 -14.78 -3.27 -30.10
C ALA A 38 -13.33 -2.78 -29.98
N LEU A 39 -12.43 -3.59 -29.42
CA LEU A 39 -11.06 -3.18 -29.17
C LEU A 39 -10.24 -2.94 -30.46
N THR A 40 -10.49 -3.71 -31.51
CA THR A 40 -9.79 -3.56 -32.81
C THR A 40 -10.23 -2.35 -33.60
N SER A 41 -11.37 -1.74 -33.26
CA SER A 41 -11.79 -0.47 -33.83
C SER A 41 -10.83 0.69 -33.49
N GLU A 42 -10.03 0.55 -32.42
CA GLU A 42 -9.00 1.50 -32.04
C GLU A 42 -7.61 1.07 -32.56
N PRO A 43 -7.05 1.79 -33.57
CA PRO A 43 -5.77 1.40 -34.20
C PRO A 43 -4.60 1.35 -33.22
N GLU A 44 -4.61 2.20 -32.18
CA GLU A 44 -3.55 2.30 -31.17
C GLU A 44 -3.44 1.04 -30.30
N LEU A 45 -4.50 0.22 -30.22
CA LEU A 45 -4.52 -1.00 -29.43
C LEU A 45 -3.95 -2.23 -30.14
N ARG A 46 -3.70 -2.15 -31.47
CA ARG A 46 -3.28 -3.32 -32.28
C ARG A 46 -2.07 -4.05 -31.74
N SER A 47 -1.03 -3.33 -31.33
CA SER A 47 0.18 -3.95 -30.79
C SER A 47 -0.05 -4.63 -29.42
N LEU A 48 -0.88 -4.02 -28.57
CA LEU A 48 -1.21 -4.56 -27.24
C LEU A 48 -2.12 -5.79 -27.34
N LEU A 49 -2.98 -5.84 -28.36
CA LEU A 49 -3.92 -6.93 -28.59
C LEU A 49 -3.32 -8.10 -29.38
N SER A 50 -2.18 -7.91 -30.05
CA SER A 50 -1.58 -8.92 -30.94
C SER A 50 -1.51 -10.32 -30.36
N PRO A 51 -1.02 -10.56 -29.11
CA PRO A 51 -0.96 -11.92 -28.55
C PRO A 51 -2.36 -12.57 -28.39
N PHE A 52 -3.36 -11.78 -28.03
CA PHE A 52 -4.73 -12.24 -27.83
C PHE A 52 -5.44 -12.48 -29.17
N MET A 53 -5.21 -11.60 -30.12
CA MET A 53 -5.77 -11.72 -31.48
C MET A 53 -5.23 -12.95 -32.20
N THR A 54 -3.97 -13.29 -32.01
CA THR A 54 -3.38 -14.50 -32.59
C THR A 54 -4.10 -15.76 -32.08
N ALA A 55 -4.32 -15.86 -30.77
CA ALA A 55 -5.05 -16.97 -30.18
C ALA A 55 -6.52 -17.01 -30.64
N TYR A 56 -7.17 -15.84 -30.70
CA TYR A 56 -8.57 -15.73 -31.14
C TYR A 56 -8.75 -16.14 -32.61
N ASN A 57 -7.91 -15.62 -33.53
CA ASN A 57 -7.97 -15.94 -34.96
C ASN A 57 -7.63 -17.42 -35.24
N ALA A 58 -6.74 -18.02 -34.44
CA ALA A 58 -6.43 -19.43 -34.50
C ALA A 58 -7.50 -20.32 -33.86
N LYS A 59 -8.58 -19.73 -33.32
CA LYS A 59 -9.64 -20.43 -32.55
C LYS A 59 -9.09 -21.23 -31.35
N ALA A 60 -7.93 -20.82 -30.81
CA ALA A 60 -7.31 -21.44 -29.65
C ALA A 60 -7.95 -20.90 -28.36
N PHE A 61 -9.23 -21.21 -28.15
CA PHE A 61 -10.02 -20.65 -27.04
C PHE A 61 -9.49 -21.06 -25.68
N ASP A 62 -8.96 -22.26 -25.51
CA ASP A 62 -8.35 -22.72 -24.25
C ASP A 62 -7.14 -21.87 -23.87
N GLN A 63 -6.31 -21.49 -24.85
CA GLN A 63 -5.19 -20.59 -24.64
C GLN A 63 -5.69 -19.17 -24.28
N LEU A 64 -6.71 -18.71 -24.94
CA LEU A 64 -7.30 -17.39 -24.70
C LEU A 64 -7.92 -17.32 -23.30
N GLU A 65 -8.67 -18.36 -22.90
CA GLU A 65 -9.21 -18.49 -21.54
C GLU A 65 -8.09 -18.56 -20.50
N GLY A 66 -7.00 -19.25 -20.74
CA GLY A 66 -5.84 -19.24 -19.85
C GLY A 66 -5.24 -17.86 -19.65
N GLN A 67 -5.24 -17.02 -20.68
CA GLN A 67 -4.71 -15.65 -20.62
C GLN A 67 -5.68 -14.64 -19.98
N ILE A 68 -6.99 -14.76 -20.23
CA ILE A 68 -8.01 -13.77 -19.85
C ILE A 68 -8.89 -14.26 -18.71
N GLY A 69 -9.13 -15.56 -18.59
CA GLY A 69 -10.06 -16.16 -17.63
C GLY A 69 -9.68 -15.82 -16.18
N THR A 70 -8.41 -15.92 -15.82
CA THR A 70 -7.93 -15.52 -14.50
C THR A 70 -8.27 -14.06 -14.18
N LEU A 71 -8.08 -13.15 -15.15
CA LEU A 71 -8.46 -11.76 -15.01
C LEU A 71 -9.97 -11.60 -14.80
N LYS A 72 -10.79 -12.29 -15.61
CA LYS A 72 -12.25 -12.25 -15.48
C LYS A 72 -12.70 -12.73 -14.09
N ILE A 73 -12.10 -13.81 -13.56
CA ILE A 73 -12.40 -14.32 -12.23
C ILE A 73 -12.09 -13.29 -11.13
N PHE A 74 -10.92 -12.66 -11.18
CA PHE A 74 -10.55 -11.64 -10.19
C PHE A 74 -11.47 -10.43 -10.25
N ILE A 75 -11.77 -9.95 -11.44
CA ILE A 75 -12.60 -8.76 -11.64
C ILE A 75 -14.07 -9.03 -11.31
N SER A 76 -14.60 -10.23 -11.59
CA SER A 76 -15.98 -10.57 -11.27
C SER A 76 -16.29 -10.50 -9.77
N ARG A 77 -15.29 -10.70 -8.91
CA ARG A 77 -15.44 -10.53 -7.45
C ARG A 77 -15.76 -9.09 -7.05
N LEU A 78 -15.39 -8.12 -7.88
CA LEU A 78 -15.67 -6.70 -7.67
C LEU A 78 -17.04 -6.28 -8.25
N ALA A 79 -17.75 -7.17 -8.93
CA ALA A 79 -19.03 -6.90 -9.58
C ALA A 79 -20.20 -6.99 -8.59
N THR A 80 -20.20 -6.19 -7.53
CA THR A 80 -21.31 -6.08 -6.58
C THR A 80 -22.19 -4.87 -6.87
N LYS A 81 -23.41 -4.86 -6.35
CA LYS A 81 -24.33 -3.71 -6.51
C LYS A 81 -23.72 -2.43 -5.93
N GLU A 82 -23.05 -2.54 -4.78
CA GLU A 82 -22.42 -1.45 -4.07
C GLU A 82 -21.24 -0.88 -4.90
N THR A 83 -20.40 -1.75 -5.46
CA THR A 83 -19.30 -1.34 -6.34
C THR A 83 -19.84 -0.64 -7.59
N TYR A 84 -20.88 -1.20 -8.21
CA TYR A 84 -21.52 -0.55 -9.36
C TYR A 84 -22.09 0.82 -9.01
N TRP A 85 -22.75 0.94 -7.88
CA TRP A 85 -23.31 2.21 -7.42
C TRP A 85 -22.23 3.26 -7.19
N VAL A 86 -21.22 2.93 -6.38
CA VAL A 86 -20.17 3.88 -6.01
C VAL A 86 -19.31 4.30 -7.20
N PHE A 87 -18.91 3.34 -8.05
CA PHE A 87 -17.99 3.61 -9.16
C PHE A 87 -18.65 4.03 -10.47
N SER A 88 -19.99 4.11 -10.54
CA SER A 88 -20.69 4.73 -11.66
C SER A 88 -20.94 6.22 -11.44
N GLY A 89 -20.84 6.71 -10.20
CA GLY A 89 -20.97 8.13 -9.87
C GLY A 89 -19.72 8.93 -10.21
N ASN A 90 -19.86 10.26 -10.19
CA ASN A 90 -18.77 11.22 -10.35
C ASN A 90 -19.09 12.49 -9.53
N ASP A 91 -19.34 12.30 -8.23
CA ASP A 91 -19.87 13.32 -7.34
C ASP A 91 -18.79 14.24 -6.76
N PHE A 92 -17.50 13.82 -6.82
CA PHE A 92 -16.38 14.59 -6.31
C PHE A 92 -15.08 14.32 -7.10
N ASP A 93 -14.12 15.24 -6.98
CA ASP A 93 -12.78 15.10 -7.58
C ASP A 93 -11.76 14.63 -6.54
N LEU A 94 -10.83 13.77 -6.96
CA LEU A 94 -9.72 13.29 -6.14
C LEU A 94 -8.58 14.33 -5.98
N LYS A 95 -8.67 15.51 -6.57
CA LYS A 95 -7.68 16.59 -6.42
C LYS A 95 -7.83 17.33 -5.09
N ILE A 96 -7.94 16.60 -4.00
CA ILE A 96 -8.24 17.11 -2.67
C ILE A 96 -7.19 18.10 -2.10
N SER A 97 -5.99 18.14 -2.68
CA SER A 97 -4.94 19.10 -2.30
C SER A 97 -4.82 20.29 -3.27
N ALA A 98 -5.74 20.43 -4.24
CA ALA A 98 -5.78 21.57 -5.12
C ALA A 98 -6.17 22.85 -4.36
N LYS A 99 -5.56 23.98 -4.73
CA LYS A 99 -5.79 25.26 -4.04
C LYS A 99 -7.24 25.77 -4.18
N GLU A 100 -7.83 25.45 -5.33
CA GLU A 100 -9.16 25.91 -5.72
C GLU A 100 -10.27 25.21 -4.92
N ASN A 101 -10.08 23.94 -4.57
CA ASN A 101 -11.08 23.14 -3.88
C ASN A 101 -10.43 22.09 -2.97
N PRO A 102 -9.81 22.51 -1.85
CA PRO A 102 -9.22 21.57 -0.91
C PRO A 102 -10.29 20.74 -0.22
N GLY A 103 -10.00 19.47 0.02
CA GLY A 103 -10.96 18.56 0.64
C GLY A 103 -10.30 17.49 1.50
N MET A 104 -11.14 16.69 2.13
CA MET A 104 -10.76 15.51 2.89
C MET A 104 -11.56 14.31 2.37
N LEU A 105 -10.88 13.21 2.07
CA LEU A 105 -11.48 11.94 1.69
C LEU A 105 -11.28 10.94 2.83
N VAL A 106 -12.35 10.35 3.30
CA VAL A 106 -12.34 9.27 4.29
C VAL A 106 -12.85 8.00 3.62
N LEU A 107 -12.04 6.93 3.66
CA LEU A 107 -12.39 5.60 3.18
C LEU A 107 -12.53 4.67 4.38
N ALA A 108 -13.77 4.29 4.71
CA ALA A 108 -14.05 3.37 5.80
C ALA A 108 -14.12 1.93 5.28
N ASN A 109 -13.57 0.97 6.02
CA ASN A 109 -13.58 -0.45 5.65
C ASN A 109 -14.55 -1.24 6.54
N ASP A 110 -15.26 -2.18 5.91
CA ASP A 110 -16.09 -3.17 6.61
C ASP A 110 -15.35 -4.51 6.60
N PRO A 111 -15.09 -5.12 7.77
CA PRO A 111 -14.42 -6.41 7.85
C PRO A 111 -15.07 -7.52 7.02
N ASN A 112 -16.40 -7.49 6.86
CA ASN A 112 -17.14 -8.51 6.11
C ASN A 112 -16.90 -8.42 4.58
N THR A 113 -16.61 -7.22 4.07
CA THR A 113 -16.38 -6.95 2.64
C THR A 113 -14.96 -6.46 2.35
N GLN A 114 -14.06 -6.63 3.32
CA GLN A 114 -12.70 -6.08 3.28
C GLN A 114 -11.95 -6.41 1.97
N ASN A 115 -12.03 -7.64 1.48
CA ASN A 115 -11.31 -8.05 0.26
C ASN A 115 -11.77 -7.27 -0.97
N ILE A 116 -13.06 -6.98 -1.09
CA ILE A 116 -13.64 -6.19 -2.19
C ILE A 116 -13.27 -4.73 -2.01
N ASN A 117 -13.52 -4.19 -0.82
CA ASN A 117 -13.25 -2.80 -0.49
C ASN A 117 -11.76 -2.46 -0.66
N SER A 118 -10.86 -3.32 -0.17
CA SER A 118 -9.42 -3.10 -0.27
C SER A 118 -8.93 -3.00 -1.72
N ALA A 119 -9.47 -3.82 -2.64
CA ALA A 119 -9.15 -3.73 -4.05
C ALA A 119 -9.62 -2.40 -4.65
N CYS A 120 -10.85 -1.98 -4.35
CA CYS A 120 -11.43 -0.72 -4.81
C CYS A 120 -10.65 0.49 -4.24
N TYR A 121 -10.36 0.48 -2.94
CA TYR A 121 -9.61 1.55 -2.27
C TYR A 121 -8.18 1.63 -2.76
N SER A 122 -7.54 0.50 -3.08
CA SER A 122 -6.21 0.49 -3.69
C SER A 122 -6.18 1.27 -5.02
N ILE A 123 -7.22 1.17 -5.85
CA ILE A 123 -7.33 1.96 -7.10
C ILE A 123 -7.43 3.45 -6.79
N ILE A 124 -8.31 3.84 -5.86
CA ILE A 124 -8.52 5.23 -5.45
C ILE A 124 -7.23 5.81 -4.86
N ILE A 125 -6.62 5.12 -3.89
CA ILE A 125 -5.41 5.58 -3.19
C ILE A 125 -4.23 5.68 -4.16
N ASN A 126 -4.06 4.71 -5.07
CA ASN A 126 -3.00 4.79 -6.09
C ASN A 126 -3.18 5.98 -7.05
N ARG A 127 -4.39 6.39 -7.32
CA ARG A 127 -4.64 7.62 -8.08
C ARG A 127 -4.41 8.86 -7.22
N LEU A 128 -4.93 8.85 -6.00
CA LEU A 128 -4.82 9.94 -5.03
C LEU A 128 -3.35 10.27 -4.72
N THR A 129 -2.52 9.26 -4.45
CA THR A 129 -1.08 9.46 -4.14
C THR A 129 -0.34 10.22 -5.24
N LYS A 130 -0.67 9.98 -6.50
CA LYS A 130 -0.10 10.74 -7.63
C LYS A 130 -0.59 12.18 -7.67
N LEU A 131 -1.86 12.41 -7.33
CA LEU A 131 -2.46 13.74 -7.38
C LEU A 131 -1.96 14.62 -6.23
N ILE A 132 -1.88 14.10 -5.00
CA ILE A 132 -1.38 14.86 -3.85
C ILE A 132 0.12 15.10 -3.91
N ASN A 133 0.89 14.16 -4.47
CA ASN A 133 2.35 14.25 -4.57
C ASN A 133 2.79 15.06 -5.80
N THR A 134 2.19 16.22 -5.99
CA THR A 134 2.45 17.13 -7.12
C THR A 134 2.87 18.51 -6.60
N LYS A 135 3.89 19.11 -7.23
CA LYS A 135 4.37 20.45 -6.87
C LYS A 135 3.27 21.48 -7.03
N GLY A 136 3.21 22.42 -6.10
CA GLY A 136 2.28 23.55 -6.14
C GLY A 136 0.96 23.32 -5.43
N ASN A 137 0.66 22.09 -5.02
CA ASN A 137 -0.50 21.77 -4.21
C ASN A 137 -0.38 22.30 -2.77
N LEU A 138 -1.50 22.34 -2.06
CA LEU A 138 -1.52 22.58 -0.62
C LEU A 138 -0.84 21.44 0.13
N PRO A 139 -0.24 21.71 1.32
CA PRO A 139 0.21 20.65 2.21
C PRO A 139 -0.92 19.67 2.49
N SER A 140 -0.63 18.38 2.43
CA SER A 140 -1.62 17.33 2.58
C SER A 140 -1.07 16.16 3.39
N ALA A 141 -1.94 15.25 3.81
CA ALA A 141 -1.55 14.05 4.53
C ALA A 141 -2.28 12.83 3.96
N LEU A 142 -1.56 11.70 3.92
CA LEU A 142 -2.10 10.37 3.73
C LEU A 142 -1.98 9.62 5.06
N ILE A 143 -3.11 9.30 5.66
CA ILE A 143 -3.18 8.55 6.92
C ILE A 143 -3.82 7.20 6.61
N VAL A 144 -3.09 6.12 6.84
CA VAL A 144 -3.57 4.76 6.63
C VAL A 144 -3.47 4.00 7.94
N ASP A 145 -4.62 3.76 8.55
CA ASP A 145 -4.74 2.84 9.67
C ASP A 145 -4.79 1.41 9.14
N GLU A 146 -4.00 0.51 9.70
CA GLU A 146 -3.87 -0.89 9.27
C GLU A 146 -3.44 -1.05 7.80
N VAL A 147 -2.24 -0.55 7.48
CA VAL A 147 -1.65 -0.63 6.11
C VAL A 147 -1.67 -2.02 5.49
N PRO A 148 -1.47 -3.15 6.22
CA PRO A 148 -1.55 -4.49 5.64
C PRO A 148 -2.90 -4.85 5.03
N THR A 149 -3.96 -4.12 5.32
CA THR A 149 -5.28 -4.34 4.70
C THR A 149 -5.42 -3.77 3.30
N LEU A 150 -4.48 -2.93 2.88
CA LEU A 150 -4.48 -2.23 1.60
C LEU A 150 -3.20 -2.51 0.83
N PHE A 151 -3.26 -2.42 -0.50
CA PHE A 151 -2.08 -2.45 -1.34
C PHE A 151 -1.89 -1.11 -2.04
N VAL A 152 -0.96 -0.30 -1.55
CA VAL A 152 -0.58 0.97 -2.17
C VAL A 152 0.65 0.74 -3.04
N HIS A 153 0.44 0.72 -4.36
CA HIS A 153 1.52 0.47 -5.31
C HIS A 153 2.59 1.57 -5.24
N ARG A 154 3.84 1.17 -5.08
CA ARG A 154 5.00 2.07 -4.98
C ARG A 154 4.87 3.11 -3.87
N VAL A 155 4.34 2.73 -2.72
CA VAL A 155 4.22 3.62 -1.56
C VAL A 155 5.60 4.11 -1.08
N GLU A 156 6.65 3.33 -1.26
CA GLU A 156 8.04 3.71 -0.98
C GLU A 156 8.46 4.95 -1.79
N ASN A 157 8.04 5.06 -3.04
CA ASN A 157 8.30 6.24 -3.88
C ASN A 157 7.54 7.47 -3.38
N LEU A 158 6.30 7.29 -2.91
CA LEU A 158 5.56 8.37 -2.28
C LEU A 158 6.33 8.88 -1.06
N ILE A 159 6.72 8.00 -0.14
CA ILE A 159 7.42 8.38 1.10
C ILE A 159 8.73 9.12 0.78
N ALA A 160 9.52 8.61 -0.16
CA ALA A 160 10.79 9.22 -0.56
C ALA A 160 10.65 10.63 -1.16
N THR A 161 9.52 10.94 -1.81
CA THR A 161 9.30 12.23 -2.50
C THR A 161 8.29 13.14 -1.79
N ALA A 162 7.57 12.64 -0.81
CA ALA A 162 6.48 13.32 -0.11
C ALA A 162 6.93 14.65 0.54
N ARG A 163 8.13 14.66 1.16
CA ARG A 163 8.68 15.85 1.82
C ARG A 163 8.78 17.05 0.88
N SER A 164 9.31 16.87 -0.33
CA SER A 164 9.47 17.94 -1.31
C SER A 164 8.14 18.53 -1.81
N ASN A 165 7.07 17.75 -1.73
CA ASN A 165 5.72 18.13 -2.11
C ASN A 165 4.81 18.47 -0.92
N LYS A 166 5.38 18.54 0.29
CA LYS A 166 4.66 18.84 1.55
C LYS A 166 3.52 17.85 1.84
N VAL A 167 3.78 16.57 1.61
CA VAL A 167 2.86 15.47 1.93
C VAL A 167 3.36 14.73 3.15
N ALA A 168 2.58 14.70 4.22
CA ALA A 168 2.82 13.83 5.36
C ALA A 168 2.24 12.44 5.09
N VAL A 169 2.98 11.38 5.47
CA VAL A 169 2.51 10.00 5.35
C VAL A 169 2.57 9.34 6.72
N LEU A 170 1.41 8.92 7.22
CA LEU A 170 1.28 8.15 8.46
C LEU A 170 0.74 6.77 8.14
N MET A 171 1.46 5.74 8.58
CA MET A 171 1.09 4.35 8.37
C MET A 171 1.00 3.62 9.72
N GLY A 172 -0.18 3.09 10.02
CA GLY A 172 -0.41 2.20 11.16
C GLY A 172 -0.31 0.75 10.75
N LEU A 173 0.29 -0.07 11.61
CA LEU A 173 0.31 -1.52 11.47
C LEU A 173 0.43 -2.16 12.87
N GLN A 174 -0.04 -3.38 13.02
CA GLN A 174 0.04 -4.10 14.28
C GLN A 174 1.37 -4.84 14.41
N GLU A 175 1.73 -5.60 13.38
CA GLU A 175 2.93 -6.45 13.38
C GLU A 175 3.59 -6.51 12.00
N LEU A 176 4.93 -6.52 11.96
CA LEU A 176 5.70 -6.58 10.71
C LEU A 176 5.42 -7.79 9.82
N PRO A 177 5.19 -9.01 10.33
CA PRO A 177 4.89 -10.15 9.47
C PRO A 177 3.68 -9.96 8.57
N GLN A 178 2.61 -9.30 9.03
CA GLN A 178 1.45 -8.99 8.20
C GLN A 178 1.81 -8.02 7.07
N PHE A 179 2.65 -7.03 7.39
CA PHE A 179 3.17 -6.08 6.41
C PHE A 179 4.06 -6.75 5.37
N ASN A 180 4.96 -7.65 5.82
CA ASN A 180 5.81 -8.46 4.94
C ASN A 180 5.00 -9.39 4.03
N GLN A 181 3.90 -9.94 4.53
CA GLN A 181 3.00 -10.80 3.73
C GLN A 181 2.31 -10.00 2.62
N GLN A 182 1.83 -8.80 2.91
CA GLN A 182 1.08 -7.98 1.97
C GLN A 182 1.97 -7.32 0.90
N TYR A 183 3.12 -6.80 1.29
CA TYR A 183 3.99 -6.02 0.41
C TYR A 183 5.18 -6.81 -0.14
N GLY A 184 5.47 -7.98 0.42
CA GLY A 184 6.70 -8.72 0.21
C GLY A 184 7.86 -8.17 1.05
N LYS A 185 8.78 -9.06 1.46
CA LYS A 185 9.87 -8.71 2.40
C LYS A 185 10.75 -7.57 1.91
N ASP A 186 11.10 -7.55 0.63
CA ASP A 186 12.01 -6.54 0.06
C ASP A 186 11.36 -5.14 0.03
N THR A 187 10.08 -5.07 -0.36
CA THR A 187 9.34 -3.80 -0.37
C THR A 187 9.10 -3.30 1.04
N ALA A 188 8.71 -4.18 1.96
CA ALA A 188 8.52 -3.84 3.37
C ALA A 188 9.83 -3.34 4.01
N ALA A 189 10.97 -3.99 3.73
CA ALA A 189 12.28 -3.54 4.19
C ALA A 189 12.63 -2.16 3.61
N THR A 190 12.34 -1.90 2.35
CA THR A 190 12.56 -0.58 1.72
C THR A 190 11.70 0.50 2.39
N ILE A 191 10.43 0.23 2.65
CA ILE A 191 9.52 1.16 3.31
C ILE A 191 10.01 1.49 4.72
N THR A 192 10.32 0.46 5.51
CA THR A 192 10.79 0.64 6.90
C THR A 192 12.14 1.36 6.99
N ALA A 193 12.97 1.29 5.94
CA ALA A 193 14.25 2.00 5.88
C ALA A 193 14.11 3.50 5.58
N VAL A 194 13.04 3.92 4.89
CA VAL A 194 12.83 5.34 4.53
C VAL A 194 11.94 6.11 5.51
N VAL A 195 11.31 5.41 6.45
CA VAL A 195 10.50 6.03 7.51
C VAL A 195 11.42 6.63 8.57
N GLY A 196 11.31 7.95 8.80
CA GLY A 196 12.13 8.66 9.77
C GLY A 196 11.60 8.63 11.20
N THR A 197 10.28 8.66 11.38
CA THR A 197 9.63 8.62 12.70
C THR A 197 8.90 7.30 12.89
N VAL A 198 9.22 6.60 13.97
CA VAL A 198 8.57 5.33 14.35
C VAL A 198 8.15 5.40 15.81
N LEU A 199 6.86 5.18 16.05
CA LEU A 199 6.30 5.09 17.38
C LEU A 199 5.69 3.70 17.55
N SER A 200 5.94 3.05 18.67
CA SER A 200 5.41 1.71 18.97
C SER A 200 4.82 1.66 20.37
N GLY A 201 3.64 1.10 20.49
CA GLY A 201 3.11 0.59 21.76
C GLY A 201 3.67 -0.80 22.06
N SER A 202 2.98 -1.56 22.92
CA SER A 202 3.33 -2.95 23.20
C SER A 202 3.16 -3.83 21.98
N VAL A 203 4.19 -4.59 21.61
CA VAL A 203 4.17 -5.60 20.53
C VAL A 203 4.67 -6.94 21.07
N ARG A 204 4.25 -8.05 20.48
CA ARG A 204 4.59 -9.39 20.96
C ARG A 204 5.35 -10.23 19.95
N ASN A 205 5.25 -9.90 18.68
CA ASN A 205 5.93 -10.65 17.63
C ASN A 205 7.45 -10.44 17.69
N LYS A 206 8.20 -11.53 17.67
CA LYS A 206 9.66 -11.53 17.78
C LYS A 206 10.33 -10.70 16.68
N GLU A 207 9.86 -10.81 15.43
CA GLU A 207 10.44 -10.08 14.29
C GLU A 207 10.25 -8.57 14.45
N THR A 208 9.06 -8.14 14.90
CA THR A 208 8.76 -6.73 15.19
C THR A 208 9.62 -6.21 16.35
N LEU A 209 9.75 -6.98 17.42
CA LEU A 209 10.59 -6.62 18.58
C LEU A 209 12.07 -6.47 18.20
N GLU A 210 12.62 -7.40 17.44
CA GLU A 210 14.01 -7.36 16.99
C GLU A 210 14.27 -6.19 16.03
N TRP A 211 13.29 -5.84 15.20
CA TRP A 211 13.38 -4.69 14.33
C TRP A 211 13.39 -3.38 15.12
N LEU A 212 12.49 -3.22 16.10
CA LEU A 212 12.43 -2.05 16.97
C LEU A 212 13.70 -1.90 17.80
N GLU A 213 14.19 -2.99 18.41
CA GLU A 213 15.42 -2.98 19.20
C GLU A 213 16.62 -2.52 18.35
N ARG A 214 16.73 -2.98 17.11
CA ARG A 214 17.77 -2.51 16.18
C ARG A 214 17.60 -1.04 15.80
N LEU A 215 16.37 -0.60 15.61
CA LEU A 215 16.04 0.78 15.26
C LEU A 215 16.42 1.75 16.37
N PHE A 216 16.15 1.40 17.62
CA PHE A 216 16.48 2.22 18.78
C PHE A 216 17.98 2.23 19.09
N GLY A 217 18.72 1.22 18.63
CA GLY A 217 20.15 1.13 18.78
C GLY A 217 20.60 0.62 20.14
N LYS A 218 21.88 0.79 20.41
CA LYS A 218 22.54 0.31 21.64
C LYS A 218 23.21 1.45 22.36
N SER A 219 23.24 1.37 23.71
CA SER A 219 24.00 2.28 24.56
C SER A 219 25.06 1.52 25.36
N LYS A 220 26.15 2.21 25.71
CA LYS A 220 27.13 1.65 26.67
C LYS A 220 26.51 1.68 28.04
N GLN A 221 26.43 0.54 28.67
CA GLN A 221 26.09 0.42 30.10
C GLN A 221 27.34 0.04 30.88
N ILE A 222 27.57 0.75 31.97
CA ILE A 222 28.66 0.48 32.88
C ILE A 222 28.11 -0.39 34.02
N GLY A 223 28.44 -1.66 33.99
CA GLY A 223 28.11 -2.59 35.10
C GLY A 223 29.23 -2.57 36.15
N GLU A 224 28.89 -2.28 37.38
CA GLU A 224 29.80 -2.45 38.52
C GLU A 224 29.69 -3.90 39.00
N GLY A 225 30.76 -4.66 38.84
CA GLY A 225 30.89 -5.98 39.43
C GLY A 225 31.63 -5.86 40.78
N LEU A 226 30.94 -6.17 41.86
CA LEU A 226 31.56 -6.24 43.21
C LEU A 226 31.94 -7.69 43.48
N SER A 227 33.22 -7.98 43.61
CA SER A 227 33.71 -9.27 44.09
C SER A 227 34.23 -9.13 45.52
N ILE A 228 33.59 -9.84 46.46
CA ILE A 228 33.97 -9.82 47.86
C ILE A 228 34.60 -11.18 48.19
N ASP A 229 35.92 -11.16 48.43
CA ASP A 229 36.62 -12.30 48.99
C ASP A 229 36.98 -12.01 50.46
N ARG A 230 37.25 -13.04 51.27
CA ARG A 230 37.41 -12.94 52.74
C ARG A 230 38.36 -11.84 53.24
N ASN A 231 39.26 -11.31 52.37
CA ASN A 231 40.22 -10.27 52.72
C ASN A 231 40.42 -9.15 51.71
N LYS A 232 39.66 -9.12 50.61
CA LYS A 232 39.75 -8.06 49.58
C LYS A 232 38.41 -7.83 48.89
N THR A 233 38.01 -6.57 48.79
CA THR A 233 36.92 -6.14 47.94
C THR A 233 37.54 -5.57 46.67
N SER A 234 37.20 -6.13 45.49
CA SER A 234 37.60 -5.59 44.21
C SER A 234 36.36 -5.15 43.42
N THR A 235 36.38 -3.93 42.91
CA THR A 235 35.36 -3.41 42.03
C THR A 235 35.88 -3.51 40.59
N SER A 236 35.18 -4.18 39.72
CA SER A 236 35.47 -4.22 38.29
C SER A 236 34.40 -3.44 37.54
N LEU A 237 34.81 -2.49 36.70
CA LEU A 237 33.92 -1.77 35.78
C LEU A 237 33.94 -2.54 34.47
N ASN A 238 32.79 -3.10 34.10
CA ASN A 238 32.60 -3.76 32.80
C ASN A 238 31.72 -2.90 31.91
N GLU A 239 32.26 -2.41 30.80
CA GLU A 239 31.49 -1.78 29.77
C GLU A 239 30.81 -2.85 28.88
N LYS A 240 29.48 -2.84 28.80
CA LYS A 240 28.72 -3.65 27.86
C LYS A 240 27.88 -2.77 26.96
N LEU A 241 27.82 -3.13 25.66
CA LEU A 241 26.87 -2.56 24.72
C LEU A 241 25.55 -3.30 24.84
N GLU A 242 24.56 -2.65 25.44
CA GLU A 242 23.21 -3.21 25.59
C GLU A 242 22.20 -2.42 24.79
N ALA A 243 21.08 -3.07 24.40
CA ALA A 243 20.00 -2.40 23.70
C ALA A 243 19.50 -1.20 24.50
N LEU A 244 19.33 -0.02 23.85
CA LEU A 244 18.82 1.17 24.52
C LEU A 244 17.44 0.93 25.12
N ILE A 245 16.57 0.24 24.37
CA ILE A 245 15.27 -0.23 24.82
C ILE A 245 15.19 -1.73 24.52
N PRO A 246 15.36 -2.61 25.52
CA PRO A 246 15.31 -4.06 25.32
C PRO A 246 13.91 -4.52 24.86
N ALA A 247 13.85 -5.57 24.04
CA ALA A 247 12.63 -6.17 23.55
C ALA A 247 11.60 -6.48 24.65
N GLY A 248 12.07 -6.98 25.81
CA GLY A 248 11.19 -7.25 26.96
C GLY A 248 10.50 -6.01 27.52
N LYS A 249 11.17 -4.84 27.47
CA LYS A 249 10.58 -3.57 27.90
C LYS A 249 9.50 -3.11 26.91
N ILE A 250 9.73 -3.27 25.61
CA ILE A 250 8.74 -2.93 24.58
C ILE A 250 7.50 -3.82 24.73
N ALA A 251 7.71 -5.13 24.92
CA ALA A 251 6.63 -6.10 25.08
C ALA A 251 5.77 -5.88 26.35
N SER A 252 6.33 -5.22 27.37
CA SER A 252 5.68 -4.97 28.65
C SER A 252 5.05 -3.58 28.79
N LEU A 253 5.03 -2.77 27.73
CA LEU A 253 4.39 -1.47 27.76
C LEU A 253 2.89 -1.59 28.06
N ASN A 254 2.38 -0.71 28.90
CA ASN A 254 0.97 -0.62 29.23
C ASN A 254 0.18 0.12 28.14
N SER A 255 -1.14 0.04 28.22
CA SER A 255 -2.01 0.82 27.35
C SER A 255 -1.75 2.32 27.51
N GLY A 256 -1.50 3.00 26.37
CA GLY A 256 -1.16 4.43 26.35
C GLY A 256 0.32 4.73 26.46
N GLU A 257 1.16 3.76 26.82
CA GLU A 257 2.62 3.93 26.79
C GLU A 257 3.17 3.65 25.39
N MET A 258 4.11 4.46 24.96
CA MET A 258 4.76 4.35 23.67
C MET A 258 6.26 4.57 23.78
N VAL A 259 7.01 3.93 22.90
CA VAL A 259 8.43 4.18 22.67
C VAL A 259 8.66 4.48 21.20
N GLY A 260 9.70 5.23 20.87
CA GLY A 260 9.94 5.52 19.47
C GLY A 260 11.18 6.36 19.20
N VAL A 261 11.39 6.54 17.90
CA VAL A 261 12.40 7.45 17.35
C VAL A 261 11.66 8.50 16.55
N ILE A 262 11.99 9.75 16.80
CA ILE A 262 11.46 10.90 16.04
C ILE A 262 12.61 11.39 15.14
N ALA A 263 12.33 11.52 13.84
CA ALA A 263 13.30 12.12 12.93
C ALA A 263 13.65 13.52 13.42
N ALA A 264 14.93 13.78 13.61
CA ALA A 264 15.40 15.14 13.85
C ALA A 264 15.14 15.97 12.59
N ASP A 265 14.68 17.21 12.76
CA ASP A 265 14.63 18.17 11.68
C ASP A 265 16.06 18.41 11.17
N ALA A 266 16.30 18.00 9.93
CA ALA A 266 17.57 18.25 9.22
C ALA A 266 17.38 19.44 8.27
#